data_c149be6ee339f539d2b14ba77ba7e97e
#
_entry.id   c149be6ee339f539d2b14ba77ba7e97e
#
_cell.length_a   1.000
_cell.length_b   1.000
_cell.length_c   1.000
_cell.angle_alpha   90.00
_cell.angle_beta   90.00
_cell.angle_gamma   90.00
#
_symmetry.space_group_name_H-M   'P 1'
#
loop_
_entity.id
_entity.type
_entity.pdbx_description
1 polymer ?
#
loop_
_entity_poly.entity_id
_entity_poly.type
_entity_poly.pdbx_seq_one_letter_code
_entity_poly.pdbx_strand_id
1 'polypeptide(L)'
;MRSYGNGGTELLINNIMGEVMYIENAVKEIDSPEFAHTKQILEVNEVEIENGKYKIEKIMEHENQVDIFFNIKDEKYFLCISLDKQSGKVIFSSIQNSNYCYLYATSETKSLEELASYTKIKYTKGYSKGDIIKRANTQKKSKVSSIYFELLDTECYETEEAIEKLLDKLSEDKQGIKELIRNSNAIIQICKNQYVSANAGMSLSKELLQRLSEFEIGIDIDTYICGKKI
;
A
#
# COMPACT_ATOMS: atom_id res chain seq x y z
N MET A 1 46.04 19.91 10.43
CA MET A 1 44.71 20.03 11.02
C MET A 1 43.69 20.15 9.90
N ARG A 2 42.98 19.10 9.60
CA ARG A 2 41.91 19.16 8.59
C ARG A 2 40.57 19.26 9.36
N SER A 3 39.86 20.37 9.15
CA SER A 3 38.50 20.58 9.69
C SER A 3 37.53 19.60 9.04
N TYR A 4 36.96 18.70 9.80
CA TYR A 4 35.83 17.87 9.37
C TYR A 4 34.57 18.73 9.43
N GLY A 5 33.95 18.91 8.28
CA GLY A 5 32.85 19.84 8.10
C GLY A 5 31.55 19.35 8.70
N ASN A 6 30.82 20.29 9.26
CA ASN A 6 29.48 20.24 9.84
C ASN A 6 28.31 19.95 8.81
N GLY A 7 28.61 19.55 7.59
CA GLY A 7 27.62 19.45 6.53
C GLY A 7 26.51 18.40 6.73
N GLY A 8 26.81 17.34 7.48
CA GLY A 8 25.81 16.28 7.70
C GLY A 8 24.70 16.65 8.70
N THR A 9 25.05 17.43 9.70
CA THR A 9 24.11 17.86 10.77
C THR A 9 23.17 18.96 10.27
N GLU A 10 23.66 19.90 9.45
CA GLU A 10 22.82 20.94 8.82
C GLU A 10 21.84 20.40 7.83
N LEU A 11 22.21 19.40 7.02
CA LEU A 11 21.30 18.72 6.09
C LEU A 11 20.18 17.97 6.82
N LEU A 12 20.50 17.28 7.92
CA LEU A 12 19.50 16.59 8.76
C LEU A 12 18.53 17.58 9.43
N ILE A 13 19.02 18.68 9.95
CA ILE A 13 18.19 19.72 10.61
C ILE A 13 17.27 20.38 9.58
N ASN A 14 17.76 20.69 8.38
CA ASN A 14 16.96 21.30 7.32
C ASN A 14 15.86 20.35 6.81
N ASN A 15 16.12 19.05 6.71
CA ASN A 15 15.11 18.05 6.36
C ASN A 15 14.01 17.92 7.43
N ILE A 16 14.39 17.86 8.72
CA ILE A 16 13.43 17.80 9.83
C ILE A 16 12.58 19.09 9.91
N MET A 17 13.18 20.26 9.74
CA MET A 17 12.45 21.54 9.75
C MET A 17 11.51 21.66 8.55
N GLY A 18 11.90 21.16 7.38
CA GLY A 18 11.07 21.12 6.19
C GLY A 18 9.85 20.22 6.39
N GLU A 19 10.06 19.02 6.89
CA GLU A 19 8.99 18.06 7.16
C GLU A 19 7.95 18.59 8.16
N VAL A 20 8.40 19.24 9.24
CA VAL A 20 7.51 19.87 10.23
C VAL A 20 6.65 20.96 9.59
N MET A 21 7.23 21.82 8.76
CA MET A 21 6.50 22.88 8.05
C MET A 21 5.43 22.31 7.11
N TYR A 22 5.73 21.22 6.37
CA TYR A 22 4.76 20.59 5.47
C TYR A 22 3.59 20.01 6.25
N ILE A 23 3.86 19.30 7.36
CA ILE A 23 2.82 18.75 8.23
C ILE A 23 1.94 19.85 8.80
N GLU A 24 2.51 20.94 9.31
CA GLU A 24 1.75 22.06 9.89
C GLU A 24 0.84 22.73 8.83
N ASN A 25 1.32 22.94 7.61
CA ASN A 25 0.54 23.51 6.55
C ASN A 25 -0.57 22.56 6.05
N ALA A 26 -0.33 21.26 6.00
CA ALA A 26 -1.35 20.27 5.66
C ALA A 26 -2.42 20.17 6.76
N VAL A 27 -2.03 20.21 8.04
CA VAL A 27 -2.96 20.25 9.18
C VAL A 27 -3.81 21.52 9.15
N LYS A 28 -3.23 22.68 8.85
CA LYS A 28 -3.97 23.93 8.69
C LYS A 28 -5.02 23.85 7.59
N GLU A 29 -4.71 23.19 6.48
CA GLU A 29 -5.68 22.95 5.38
C GLU A 29 -6.83 22.04 5.84
N ILE A 30 -6.59 21.06 6.70
CA ILE A 30 -7.65 20.22 7.27
C ILE A 30 -8.51 21.02 8.26
N ASP A 31 -7.90 21.82 9.14
CA ASP A 31 -8.60 22.58 10.17
C ASP A 31 -9.40 23.77 9.59
N SER A 32 -8.88 24.38 8.54
CA SER A 32 -9.46 25.56 7.86
C SER A 32 -9.27 25.46 6.36
N PRO A 33 -10.05 24.63 5.66
CA PRO A 33 -9.84 24.35 4.25
C PRO A 33 -9.97 25.59 3.36
N GLU A 34 -8.92 25.90 2.62
CA GLU A 34 -8.93 26.94 1.57
C GLU A 34 -9.34 26.35 0.22
N PHE A 35 -9.00 25.08 -0.05
CA PHE A 35 -9.37 24.38 -1.28
C PHE A 35 -10.80 23.84 -1.21
N ALA A 36 -11.59 24.14 -2.26
CA ALA A 36 -12.97 23.68 -2.37
C ALA A 36 -13.07 22.14 -2.31
N HIS A 37 -12.10 21.44 -2.89
CA HIS A 37 -12.05 19.97 -2.88
C HIS A 37 -11.81 19.41 -1.49
N THR A 38 -10.90 20.01 -0.70
CA THR A 38 -10.71 19.64 0.71
C THR A 38 -12.01 19.80 1.50
N LYS A 39 -12.72 20.93 1.31
CA LYS A 39 -14.03 21.16 1.94
C LYS A 39 -15.02 20.06 1.62
N GLN A 40 -15.19 19.72 0.33
CA GLN A 40 -16.10 18.68 -0.12
C GLN A 40 -15.74 17.30 0.49
N ILE A 41 -14.46 16.96 0.53
CA ILE A 41 -14.01 15.71 1.13
C ILE A 41 -14.38 15.65 2.62
N LEU A 42 -14.11 16.73 3.35
CA LEU A 42 -14.33 16.81 4.81
C LEU A 42 -15.80 16.97 5.20
N GLU A 43 -16.71 17.35 4.28
CA GLU A 43 -18.16 17.34 4.53
C GLU A 43 -18.71 15.94 4.84
N VAL A 44 -18.10 14.90 4.26
CA VAL A 44 -18.59 13.51 4.37
C VAL A 44 -17.59 12.56 5.04
N ASN A 45 -16.36 13.01 5.27
CA ASN A 45 -15.28 12.24 5.86
C ASN A 45 -14.71 12.94 7.10
N GLU A 46 -14.26 12.14 8.05
CA GLU A 46 -13.55 12.59 9.25
C GLU A 46 -12.12 12.07 9.20
N VAL A 47 -11.12 12.93 9.37
CA VAL A 47 -9.72 12.49 9.46
C VAL A 47 -9.48 11.83 10.81
N GLU A 48 -8.82 10.68 10.82
CA GLU A 48 -8.54 9.92 12.04
C GLU A 48 -7.59 10.70 12.95
N ILE A 49 -7.89 10.70 14.26
CA ILE A 49 -7.05 11.33 15.29
C ILE A 49 -6.44 10.23 16.15
N GLU A 50 -5.12 10.26 16.29
CA GLU A 50 -4.35 9.40 17.17
C GLU A 50 -3.49 10.25 18.11
N ASN A 51 -3.59 10.02 19.43
CA ASN A 51 -2.86 10.79 20.46
C ASN A 51 -3.04 12.33 20.37
N GLY A 52 -4.25 12.77 19.96
CA GLY A 52 -4.60 14.20 19.84
C GLY A 52 -4.06 14.90 18.60
N LYS A 53 -3.55 14.15 17.61
CA LYS A 53 -3.07 14.65 16.31
C LYS A 53 -3.72 13.87 15.18
N TYR A 54 -3.83 14.50 14.00
CA TYR A 54 -4.24 13.78 12.80
C TYR A 54 -3.26 12.66 12.48
N LYS A 55 -3.78 11.47 12.24
CA LYS A 55 -2.99 10.29 11.93
C LYS A 55 -2.47 10.38 10.50
N ILE A 56 -1.16 10.45 10.37
CA ILE A 56 -0.46 10.42 9.10
C ILE A 56 -0.05 8.97 8.82
N GLU A 57 -0.51 8.43 7.69
CA GLU A 57 -0.11 7.12 7.22
C GLU A 57 1.27 7.15 6.57
N LYS A 58 1.50 8.17 5.72
CA LYS A 58 2.72 8.27 4.94
C LYS A 58 3.00 9.70 4.49
N ILE A 59 4.28 10.00 4.30
CA ILE A 59 4.77 11.18 3.61
C ILE A 59 5.59 10.72 2.42
N MET A 60 5.30 11.24 1.23
CA MET A 60 6.04 10.95 0.01
C MET A 60 6.63 12.23 -0.56
N GLU A 61 7.95 12.24 -0.74
CA GLU A 61 8.66 13.35 -1.35
C GLU A 61 8.90 13.05 -2.84
N HIS A 62 8.52 14.00 -3.69
CA HIS A 62 8.81 14.03 -5.12
C HIS A 62 9.82 15.14 -5.42
N GLU A 63 10.16 15.31 -6.69
CA GLU A 63 11.13 16.33 -7.10
C GLU A 63 10.70 17.74 -6.67
N ASN A 64 9.43 18.12 -6.94
CA ASN A 64 8.89 19.47 -6.70
C ASN A 64 7.72 19.51 -5.72
N GLN A 65 7.34 18.38 -5.11
CA GLN A 65 6.11 18.23 -4.34
C GLN A 65 6.33 17.30 -3.16
N VAL A 66 5.57 17.51 -2.09
CA VAL A 66 5.45 16.61 -0.94
C VAL A 66 3.99 16.23 -0.78
N ASP A 67 3.69 14.94 -0.72
CA ASP A 67 2.36 14.39 -0.49
C ASP A 67 2.26 13.83 0.92
N ILE A 68 1.26 14.28 1.67
CA ILE A 68 0.98 13.80 3.03
C ILE A 68 -0.36 13.09 3.02
N PHE A 69 -0.35 11.82 3.42
CA PHE A 69 -1.52 10.95 3.44
C PHE A 69 -2.05 10.83 4.87
N PHE A 70 -3.28 11.26 5.07
CA PHE A 70 -3.98 11.17 6.35
C PHE A 70 -5.02 10.06 6.32
N ASN A 71 -5.09 9.27 7.38
CA ASN A 71 -6.12 8.25 7.52
C ASN A 71 -7.51 8.88 7.64
N ILE A 72 -8.47 8.34 6.90
CA ILE A 72 -9.89 8.64 7.07
C ILE A 72 -10.47 7.63 8.05
N LYS A 73 -11.16 8.12 9.05
CA LYS A 73 -11.71 7.33 10.13
C LYS A 73 -12.71 6.28 9.62
N ASP A 74 -12.49 5.03 10.04
CA ASP A 74 -13.28 3.85 9.66
C ASP A 74 -13.26 3.51 8.15
N GLU A 75 -12.37 4.12 7.37
CA GLU A 75 -12.26 3.92 5.93
C GLU A 75 -10.89 3.35 5.51
N LYS A 76 -10.84 2.81 4.29
CA LYS A 76 -9.64 2.23 3.70
C LYS A 76 -9.09 3.07 2.54
N TYR A 77 -9.19 4.36 2.63
CA TYR A 77 -8.61 5.31 1.70
C TYR A 77 -8.11 6.52 2.50
N PHE A 78 -7.35 7.38 1.89
CA PHE A 78 -6.62 8.45 2.56
C PHE A 78 -6.98 9.81 1.97
N LEU A 79 -6.98 10.84 2.81
CA LEU A 79 -6.89 12.21 2.34
C LEU A 79 -5.42 12.52 2.04
N CYS A 80 -5.11 12.83 0.79
CA CYS A 80 -3.80 13.29 0.36
C CYS A 80 -3.81 14.82 0.25
N ILE A 81 -2.90 15.48 0.95
CA ILE A 81 -2.61 16.92 0.81
C ILE A 81 -1.25 17.04 0.15
N SER A 82 -1.22 17.67 -1.03
CA SER A 82 -0.02 17.91 -1.81
C SER A 82 0.48 19.33 -1.59
N LEU A 83 1.76 19.49 -1.30
CA LEU A 83 2.42 20.76 -1.04
C LEU A 83 3.56 21.00 -2.03
N ASP A 84 3.71 22.21 -2.47
CA ASP A 84 4.89 22.64 -3.22
C ASP A 84 6.14 22.58 -2.33
N LYS A 85 7.16 21.88 -2.79
CA LYS A 85 8.36 21.58 -1.98
C LYS A 85 9.17 22.83 -1.65
N GLN A 86 9.16 23.85 -2.51
CA GLN A 86 9.94 25.07 -2.31
C GLN A 86 9.26 26.04 -1.34
N SER A 87 7.96 26.25 -1.48
CA SER A 87 7.19 27.22 -0.70
C SER A 87 6.47 26.63 0.52
N GLY A 88 6.32 25.30 0.59
CA GLY A 88 5.50 24.62 1.59
C GLY A 88 4.01 24.87 1.48
N LYS A 89 3.54 25.55 0.42
CA LYS A 89 2.12 25.85 0.24
C LYS A 89 1.36 24.63 -0.27
N VAL A 90 0.15 24.46 0.22
CA VAL A 90 -0.77 23.45 -0.33
C VAL A 90 -1.10 23.84 -1.77
N ILE A 91 -0.99 22.89 -2.69
CA ILE A 91 -1.26 23.07 -4.12
C ILE A 91 -2.42 22.21 -4.60
N PHE A 92 -2.71 21.12 -3.90
CA PHE A 92 -3.77 20.18 -4.28
C PHE A 92 -4.22 19.35 -3.09
N SER A 93 -5.45 18.83 -3.17
CA SER A 93 -5.94 17.78 -2.27
C SER A 93 -6.72 16.72 -3.06
N SER A 94 -6.66 15.48 -2.62
CA SER A 94 -7.35 14.36 -3.28
C SER A 94 -7.65 13.24 -2.29
N ILE A 95 -8.49 12.30 -2.72
CA ILE A 95 -8.60 11.00 -2.07
C ILE A 95 -7.65 10.03 -2.76
N GLN A 96 -6.80 9.40 -1.96
CA GLN A 96 -5.92 8.33 -2.40
C GLN A 96 -6.48 6.98 -1.98
N ASN A 97 -6.60 6.05 -2.92
CA ASN A 97 -7.07 4.69 -2.65
C ASN A 97 -6.00 3.89 -1.89
N SER A 98 -6.41 2.92 -1.07
CA SER A 98 -5.48 1.91 -0.61
C SER A 98 -5.43 0.73 -1.56
N ASN A 99 -4.23 0.23 -1.80
CA ASN A 99 -3.98 -0.92 -2.62
C ASN A 99 -3.25 -1.99 -1.80
N TYR A 100 -3.65 -3.22 -1.98
CA TYR A 100 -3.08 -4.36 -1.30
C TYR A 100 -2.77 -5.46 -2.31
N CYS A 101 -1.52 -5.91 -2.36
CA CYS A 101 -1.06 -6.87 -3.34
C CYS A 101 -0.33 -8.04 -2.66
N TYR A 102 -0.67 -9.27 -3.06
CA TYR A 102 -0.02 -10.48 -2.54
C TYR A 102 -0.04 -11.62 -3.54
N LEU A 103 0.97 -12.49 -3.46
CA LEU A 103 0.93 -13.80 -4.09
C LEU A 103 0.13 -14.75 -3.21
N TYR A 104 -0.82 -15.43 -3.81
CA TYR A 104 -1.65 -16.45 -3.19
C TYR A 104 -1.53 -17.75 -3.96
N ALA A 105 -1.14 -18.83 -3.29
CA ALA A 105 -1.03 -20.15 -3.90
C ALA A 105 -1.81 -21.19 -3.10
N THR A 106 -2.55 -22.07 -3.78
CA THR A 106 -3.41 -23.09 -3.17
C THR A 106 -3.18 -24.46 -3.75
N SER A 107 -3.47 -25.51 -2.95
CA SER A 107 -3.49 -26.89 -3.41
C SER A 107 -4.56 -27.72 -2.67
N GLU A 108 -5.23 -28.59 -3.39
CA GLU A 108 -6.14 -29.57 -2.81
C GLU A 108 -5.42 -30.83 -2.30
N THR A 109 -4.21 -31.07 -2.79
CA THR A 109 -3.47 -32.32 -2.59
C THR A 109 -2.21 -32.16 -1.75
N LYS A 110 -1.57 -30.97 -1.77
CA LYS A 110 -0.33 -30.70 -1.03
C LYS A 110 -0.64 -30.07 0.33
N SER A 111 0.20 -30.34 1.31
CA SER A 111 0.15 -29.68 2.63
C SER A 111 0.75 -28.28 2.56
N LEU A 112 0.58 -27.47 3.62
CA LEU A 112 1.24 -26.16 3.75
C LEU A 112 2.76 -26.30 3.74
N GLU A 113 3.29 -27.31 4.43
CA GLU A 113 4.73 -27.59 4.50
C GLU A 113 5.30 -27.93 3.12
N GLU A 114 4.57 -28.72 2.33
CA GLU A 114 4.97 -29.04 0.95
C GLU A 114 4.96 -27.78 0.07
N LEU A 115 3.93 -26.91 0.19
CA LEU A 115 3.89 -25.64 -0.54
C LEU A 115 5.05 -24.71 -0.13
N ALA A 116 5.33 -24.63 1.17
CA ALA A 116 6.42 -23.81 1.69
C ALA A 116 7.81 -24.32 1.29
N SER A 117 7.96 -25.63 1.04
CA SER A 117 9.24 -26.22 0.67
C SER A 117 9.73 -25.85 -0.73
N TYR A 118 8.87 -25.32 -1.61
CA TYR A 118 9.26 -24.90 -2.95
C TYR A 118 10.11 -23.63 -2.98
N THR A 119 10.02 -22.76 -1.96
CA THR A 119 10.76 -21.50 -1.95
C THR A 119 11.45 -21.26 -0.61
N LYS A 120 12.55 -20.51 -0.64
CA LYS A 120 13.26 -20.02 0.54
C LYS A 120 12.64 -18.77 1.14
N ILE A 121 11.74 -18.10 0.41
CA ILE A 121 11.06 -16.89 0.89
C ILE A 121 10.08 -17.29 2.00
N LYS A 122 10.19 -16.62 3.13
CA LYS A 122 9.26 -16.84 4.24
C LYS A 122 7.87 -16.32 3.88
N TYR A 123 6.87 -17.20 3.94
CA TYR A 123 5.48 -16.79 3.77
C TYR A 123 4.97 -15.97 4.96
N THR A 124 3.99 -15.12 4.71
CA THR A 124 3.37 -14.26 5.73
C THR A 124 2.24 -14.97 6.46
N LYS A 125 1.51 -15.83 5.75
CA LYS A 125 0.34 -16.54 6.27
C LYS A 125 0.16 -17.85 5.52
N GLY A 126 -0.34 -18.88 6.21
CA GLY A 126 -0.65 -20.17 5.59
C GLY A 126 -1.66 -20.98 6.39
N TYR A 127 -2.31 -21.90 5.70
CA TYR A 127 -3.27 -22.85 6.27
C TYR A 127 -3.14 -24.21 5.58
N SER A 128 -3.23 -25.28 6.35
CA SER A 128 -3.38 -26.62 5.80
C SER A 128 -4.85 -26.94 5.49
N LYS A 129 -5.08 -27.81 4.54
CA LYS A 129 -6.42 -28.37 4.28
C LYS A 129 -6.96 -29.01 5.56
N GLY A 130 -8.15 -28.57 5.96
CA GLY A 130 -8.79 -29.03 7.17
C GLY A 130 -8.63 -28.10 8.37
N ASP A 131 -7.75 -27.10 8.33
CA ASP A 131 -7.60 -26.10 9.39
C ASP A 131 -8.88 -25.30 9.56
N ILE A 132 -9.14 -24.89 10.80
CA ILE A 132 -10.27 -24.01 11.11
C ILE A 132 -9.84 -22.56 10.91
N ILE A 133 -10.36 -21.93 9.86
CA ILE A 133 -10.17 -20.52 9.59
C ILE A 133 -11.26 -19.74 10.31
N LYS A 134 -10.85 -18.87 11.24
CA LYS A 134 -11.73 -17.92 11.92
C LYS A 134 -11.75 -16.61 11.15
N ARG A 135 -12.94 -16.15 10.73
CA ARG A 135 -13.15 -14.84 10.12
C ARG A 135 -14.32 -14.15 10.83
N ALA A 136 -14.05 -13.04 11.52
CA ALA A 136 -15.06 -12.31 12.27
C ALA A 136 -15.96 -13.27 13.08
N ASN A 137 -17.23 -13.40 12.70
CA ASN A 137 -18.23 -14.22 13.40
C ASN A 137 -18.40 -15.64 12.79
N THR A 138 -17.53 -16.07 11.88
CA THR A 138 -17.63 -17.36 11.21
C THR A 138 -16.40 -18.23 11.40
N GLN A 139 -16.62 -19.52 11.55
CA GLN A 139 -15.57 -20.53 11.51
C GLN A 139 -15.82 -21.46 10.33
N LYS A 140 -14.82 -21.63 9.50
CA LYS A 140 -14.91 -22.49 8.32
C LYS A 140 -13.69 -23.37 8.22
N LYS A 141 -13.91 -24.64 7.94
CA LYS A 141 -12.83 -25.60 7.67
C LYS A 141 -12.25 -25.32 6.28
N SER A 142 -10.93 -25.20 6.19
CA SER A 142 -10.28 -24.99 4.89
C SER A 142 -10.45 -26.21 4.00
N LYS A 143 -10.84 -25.96 2.75
CA LYS A 143 -10.99 -27.03 1.73
C LYS A 143 -9.67 -27.32 1.02
N VAL A 144 -8.71 -26.41 1.08
CA VAL A 144 -7.41 -26.46 0.42
C VAL A 144 -6.32 -26.03 1.37
N SER A 145 -5.10 -26.46 1.14
CA SER A 145 -3.93 -25.80 1.72
C SER A 145 -3.65 -24.51 0.97
N SER A 146 -3.18 -23.48 1.66
CA SER A 146 -2.92 -22.16 1.08
C SER A 146 -1.73 -21.49 1.73
N ILE A 147 -0.97 -20.74 0.94
CA ILE A 147 0.21 -19.98 1.34
C ILE A 147 0.14 -18.56 0.73
N TYR A 148 0.56 -17.56 1.50
CA TYR A 148 0.48 -16.14 1.12
C TYR A 148 1.85 -15.47 1.30
N PHE A 149 2.21 -14.63 0.34
CA PHE A 149 3.37 -13.75 0.39
C PHE A 149 2.86 -12.33 0.23
N GLU A 150 2.78 -11.61 1.34
CA GLU A 150 2.21 -10.27 1.44
C GLU A 150 3.33 -9.26 1.66
N LEU A 151 3.09 -8.02 1.23
CA LEU A 151 3.88 -6.86 1.65
C LEU A 151 3.18 -6.24 2.85
N LEU A 152 3.89 -5.99 3.93
CA LEU A 152 3.29 -5.53 5.19
C LEU A 152 3.11 -4.00 5.26
N ASP A 153 3.70 -3.22 4.33
CA ASP A 153 3.82 -1.76 4.42
C ASP A 153 3.27 -1.03 3.18
N THR A 154 2.13 -1.44 2.60
CA THR A 154 1.79 -1.01 1.23
C THR A 154 0.45 -0.33 1.05
N GLU A 155 -0.18 0.21 2.09
CA GLU A 155 -1.56 0.69 1.97
C GLU A 155 -1.72 1.94 1.09
N CYS A 156 -0.71 2.83 1.02
CA CYS A 156 -0.76 4.08 0.24
C CYS A 156 -0.08 4.02 -1.14
N TYR A 157 0.27 2.83 -1.65
CA TYR A 157 0.96 2.76 -2.94
C TYR A 157 -0.01 2.78 -4.11
N GLU A 158 0.46 3.34 -5.23
CA GLU A 158 -0.14 3.06 -6.53
C GLU A 158 -0.11 1.55 -6.79
N THR A 159 -1.09 1.05 -7.55
CA THR A 159 -1.22 -0.40 -7.79
C THR A 159 0.04 -0.97 -8.45
N GLU A 160 0.61 -0.25 -9.40
CA GLU A 160 1.82 -0.63 -10.14
C GLU A 160 3.02 -0.75 -9.20
N GLU A 161 3.22 0.23 -8.33
CA GLU A 161 4.30 0.23 -7.33
C GLU A 161 4.17 -0.95 -6.35
N ALA A 162 2.94 -1.26 -5.92
CA ALA A 162 2.68 -2.39 -5.04
C ALA A 162 3.05 -3.73 -5.71
N ILE A 163 2.71 -3.88 -7.02
CA ILE A 163 3.08 -5.08 -7.78
C ILE A 163 4.60 -5.16 -7.95
N GLU A 164 5.26 -4.06 -8.30
CA GLU A 164 6.72 -4.03 -8.47
C GLU A 164 7.44 -4.46 -7.20
N LYS A 165 7.05 -3.91 -6.04
CA LYS A 165 7.63 -4.29 -4.75
C LYS A 165 7.38 -5.77 -4.40
N LEU A 166 6.18 -6.28 -4.72
CA LEU A 166 5.91 -7.71 -4.55
C LEU A 166 6.84 -8.56 -5.42
N LEU A 167 7.00 -8.20 -6.70
CA LEU A 167 7.89 -8.91 -7.62
C LEU A 167 9.36 -8.82 -7.21
N ASP A 168 9.81 -7.70 -6.63
CA ASP A 168 11.16 -7.57 -6.07
C ASP A 168 11.37 -8.59 -4.94
N LYS A 169 10.43 -8.67 -4.00
CA LYS A 169 10.45 -9.67 -2.93
C LYS A 169 10.44 -11.11 -3.46
N LEU A 170 9.58 -11.40 -4.43
CA LEU A 170 9.50 -12.74 -5.02
C LEU A 170 10.76 -13.11 -5.84
N SER A 171 11.48 -12.10 -6.33
CA SER A 171 12.73 -12.28 -7.08
C SER A 171 13.90 -12.72 -6.20
N GLU A 172 13.81 -12.61 -4.87
CA GLU A 172 14.82 -13.14 -3.93
C GLU A 172 15.01 -14.65 -4.07
N ASP A 173 13.97 -15.38 -4.51
CA ASP A 173 14.04 -16.80 -4.87
C ASP A 173 13.12 -17.09 -6.07
N LYS A 174 13.42 -16.46 -7.21
CA LYS A 174 12.60 -16.54 -8.42
C LYS A 174 12.35 -17.99 -8.87
N GLN A 175 13.37 -18.84 -8.79
CA GLN A 175 13.22 -20.24 -9.20
C GLN A 175 12.28 -21.00 -8.26
N GLY A 176 12.42 -20.82 -6.94
CA GLY A 176 11.55 -21.46 -5.96
C GLY A 176 10.09 -20.99 -6.11
N ILE A 177 9.87 -19.70 -6.35
CA ILE A 177 8.52 -19.17 -6.62
C ILE A 177 7.94 -19.75 -7.91
N LYS A 178 8.71 -19.90 -8.99
CA LYS A 178 8.23 -20.56 -10.23
C LYS A 178 7.87 -22.03 -9.97
N GLU A 179 8.64 -22.75 -9.18
CA GLU A 179 8.29 -24.12 -8.79
C GLU A 179 7.00 -24.18 -7.95
N LEU A 180 6.81 -23.26 -7.01
CA LEU A 180 5.56 -23.12 -6.26
C LEU A 180 4.38 -22.88 -7.23
N ILE A 181 4.50 -21.93 -8.16
CA ILE A 181 3.45 -21.60 -9.15
C ILE A 181 3.08 -22.81 -10.00
N ARG A 182 4.07 -23.53 -10.54
CA ARG A 182 3.84 -24.72 -11.39
C ARG A 182 3.20 -25.90 -10.64
N ASN A 183 3.38 -25.97 -9.34
CA ASN A 183 2.91 -27.06 -8.48
C ASN A 183 1.67 -26.74 -7.65
N SER A 184 1.06 -25.57 -7.88
CA SER A 184 -0.11 -25.10 -7.16
C SER A 184 -1.03 -24.29 -8.09
N ASN A 185 -2.20 -23.90 -7.59
CA ASN A 185 -3.00 -22.88 -8.21
C ASN A 185 -2.61 -21.52 -7.60
N ALA A 186 -1.77 -20.78 -8.31
CA ALA A 186 -1.18 -19.53 -7.83
C ALA A 186 -1.62 -18.32 -8.67
N ILE A 187 -1.82 -17.18 -8.01
CA ILE A 187 -2.20 -15.92 -8.63
C ILE A 187 -1.65 -14.75 -7.80
N ILE A 188 -1.38 -13.63 -8.45
CA ILE A 188 -1.19 -12.35 -7.77
C ILE A 188 -2.56 -11.71 -7.61
N GLN A 189 -2.98 -11.56 -6.36
CA GLN A 189 -4.22 -10.88 -6.00
C GLN A 189 -3.93 -9.41 -5.72
N ILE A 190 -4.70 -8.53 -6.33
CA ILE A 190 -4.71 -7.10 -6.08
C ILE A 190 -6.07 -6.73 -5.50
N CYS A 191 -6.07 -6.15 -4.32
CA CYS A 191 -7.25 -5.59 -3.68
C CYS A 191 -7.14 -4.07 -3.69
N LYS A 192 -8.06 -3.39 -4.38
CA LYS A 192 -8.12 -1.94 -4.49
C LYS A 192 -9.34 -1.42 -3.73
N ASN A 193 -9.13 -0.62 -2.70
CA ASN A 193 -10.20 0.09 -2.01
C ASN A 193 -10.37 1.45 -2.66
N GLN A 194 -11.40 1.58 -3.50
CA GLN A 194 -11.65 2.78 -4.30
C GLN A 194 -12.74 3.61 -3.66
N TYR A 195 -12.47 4.89 -3.43
CA TYR A 195 -13.47 5.83 -3.00
C TYR A 195 -14.59 5.99 -4.04
N VAL A 196 -15.85 6.00 -3.60
CA VAL A 196 -17.04 5.97 -4.48
C VAL A 196 -17.12 7.13 -5.48
N SER A 197 -16.56 8.30 -5.13
CA SER A 197 -16.54 9.48 -6.01
C SER A 197 -15.18 9.66 -6.73
N ALA A 198 -14.22 8.74 -6.56
CA ALA A 198 -12.94 8.79 -7.25
C ALA A 198 -12.99 7.99 -8.56
N ASN A 199 -12.41 8.56 -9.60
CA ASN A 199 -12.15 7.85 -10.84
C ASN A 199 -10.68 7.41 -10.85
N ALA A 200 -10.42 6.20 -10.35
CA ALA A 200 -9.08 5.68 -10.22
C ALA A 200 -8.86 4.53 -11.22
N GLY A 201 -8.19 4.82 -12.30
CA GLY A 201 -7.71 3.84 -13.26
C GLY A 201 -6.64 2.92 -12.65
N MET A 202 -6.17 1.99 -13.45
CA MET A 202 -4.97 1.21 -13.22
C MET A 202 -4.23 1.14 -14.55
N SER A 203 -2.93 1.33 -14.50
CA SER A 203 -2.04 1.21 -15.64
C SER A 203 -1.02 0.13 -15.33
N LEU A 204 -0.65 -0.69 -16.30
CA LEU A 204 0.42 -1.65 -16.18
C LEU A 204 1.41 -1.36 -17.30
N SER A 205 2.61 -0.93 -16.95
CA SER A 205 3.66 -0.65 -17.92
C SER A 205 4.09 -1.93 -18.66
N LYS A 206 4.68 -1.76 -19.84
CA LYS A 206 5.22 -2.88 -20.61
C LYS A 206 6.28 -3.64 -19.82
N GLU A 207 7.10 -2.92 -19.08
CA GLU A 207 8.17 -3.44 -18.24
C GLU A 207 7.60 -4.29 -17.10
N LEU A 208 6.55 -3.82 -16.44
CA LEU A 208 5.86 -4.56 -15.38
C LEU A 208 5.19 -5.84 -15.93
N LEU A 209 4.51 -5.76 -17.07
CA LEU A 209 3.93 -6.92 -17.73
C LEU A 209 4.98 -7.96 -18.12
N GLN A 210 6.16 -7.51 -18.54
CA GLN A 210 7.30 -8.37 -18.86
C GLN A 210 7.81 -9.11 -17.61
N ARG A 211 7.98 -8.40 -16.49
CA ARG A 211 8.36 -8.99 -15.21
C ARG A 211 7.34 -10.03 -14.70
N LEU A 212 6.05 -9.74 -14.80
CA LEU A 212 4.98 -10.69 -14.47
C LEU A 212 5.03 -11.94 -15.32
N SER A 213 5.23 -11.78 -16.64
CA SER A 213 5.38 -12.89 -17.59
C SER A 213 6.57 -13.82 -17.24
N GLU A 214 7.64 -13.27 -16.69
CA GLU A 214 8.79 -14.06 -16.26
C GLU A 214 8.49 -15.02 -15.10
N PHE A 215 7.48 -14.73 -14.29
CA PHE A 215 6.99 -15.63 -13.23
C PHE A 215 5.95 -16.62 -13.74
N GLU A 216 5.43 -16.46 -14.95
CA GLU A 216 4.39 -17.32 -15.53
C GLU A 216 3.10 -17.31 -14.68
N ILE A 217 2.76 -16.16 -14.12
CA ILE A 217 1.65 -15.98 -13.15
C ILE A 217 0.59 -15.04 -13.68
N GLY A 218 -0.67 -15.34 -13.37
CA GLY A 218 -1.80 -14.46 -13.63
C GLY A 218 -2.03 -13.43 -12.55
N ILE A 219 -2.86 -12.43 -12.87
CA ILE A 219 -3.31 -11.39 -11.93
C ILE A 219 -4.83 -11.49 -11.80
N ASP A 220 -5.32 -11.34 -10.57
CA ASP A 220 -6.73 -11.12 -10.25
C ASP A 220 -6.90 -9.80 -9.52
N ILE A 221 -7.95 -9.03 -9.84
CA ILE A 221 -8.14 -7.68 -9.33
C ILE A 221 -9.54 -7.55 -8.74
N ASP A 222 -9.58 -7.37 -7.43
CA ASP A 222 -10.78 -7.04 -6.70
C ASP A 222 -10.83 -5.53 -6.42
N THR A 223 -11.90 -4.86 -6.88
CA THR A 223 -12.14 -3.45 -6.55
C THR A 223 -13.29 -3.36 -5.57
N TYR A 224 -13.01 -2.85 -4.39
CA TYR A 224 -13.98 -2.56 -3.34
C TYR A 224 -14.34 -1.09 -3.37
N ILE A 225 -15.59 -0.77 -3.72
CA ILE A 225 -16.09 0.60 -3.68
C ILE A 225 -16.47 0.92 -2.23
N CYS A 226 -15.87 1.96 -1.67
CA CYS A 226 -16.03 2.36 -0.27
C CYS A 226 -16.25 3.87 -0.12
N GLY A 227 -16.65 4.29 1.07
CA GLY A 227 -16.90 5.68 1.42
C GLY A 227 -18.29 6.19 1.08
N LYS A 228 -18.54 7.44 1.47
CA LYS A 228 -19.78 8.15 1.22
C LYS A 228 -19.65 9.00 -0.05
N LYS A 229 -20.71 9.10 -0.82
CA LYS A 229 -20.75 9.94 -2.01
C LYS A 229 -20.71 11.44 -1.61
N ILE A 230 -19.83 12.20 -2.26
CA ILE A 230 -19.80 13.66 -2.19
C ILE A 230 -20.95 14.24 -3.02
#